data_e815b090a5d5f9e50984401269044674
#
_entry.id   e815b090a5d5f9e50984401269044674
#
_cell.length_a   1.000
_cell.length_b   1.000
_cell.length_c   1.000
_cell.angle_alpha   90.00
_cell.angle_beta   90.00
_cell.angle_gamma   90.00
#
_symmetry.space_group_name_H-M   'P 1'
#
loop_
_entity.id
_entity.type
_entity.pdbx_description
1 polymer ?
#
loop_
_entity_poly.entity_id
_entity_poly.type
_entity_poly.pdbx_seq_one_letter_code
_entity_poly.pdbx_strand_id
1 'polypeptide(L)'
;MVKKQESYFWTSYSDLMTSLFFVMLVLFVLASAMLKNKIDEVEKQKDATEKELAKIREIEESIEAIDPEFFEYNSSHKKHILKINVQFQKGSSDITDIPESQQHQLIDAGRSISRFLENSSEDVRYLLIIEGQSSRDNYPGNDVLSFNRANSLKHFWAQENIDFSSKCEVIVSGSGQNGVMRALPDNEFNEKNQRFLIHIIPKPGVIDRIENEKISHN
;
A
#
# COMPACT_ATOMS: atom_id res chain seq x y z
N MET A 1 -75.87 18.30 -40.63
CA MET A 1 -74.89 17.17 -40.67
C MET A 1 -73.50 17.49 -40.00
N VAL A 2 -73.25 18.70 -39.56
CA VAL A 2 -71.93 19.14 -39.01
C VAL A 2 -71.65 18.67 -37.56
N LYS A 3 -72.67 18.58 -36.69
CA LYS A 3 -72.52 18.20 -35.27
C LYS A 3 -72.02 16.77 -34.98
N LYS A 4 -72.21 15.84 -35.92
CA LYS A 4 -71.83 14.43 -35.74
C LYS A 4 -70.33 14.21 -35.99
N GLN A 5 -69.71 15.01 -36.83
CA GLN A 5 -68.30 14.88 -37.18
C GLN A 5 -67.37 15.43 -36.09
N GLU A 6 -67.73 16.50 -35.41
CA GLU A 6 -66.99 17.05 -34.28
C GLU A 6 -66.95 16.09 -33.08
N SER A 7 -68.01 15.34 -32.80
CA SER A 7 -68.06 14.36 -31.70
C SER A 7 -67.06 13.22 -31.90
N TYR A 8 -66.83 12.73 -33.11
CA TYR A 8 -65.84 11.68 -33.40
C TYR A 8 -64.40 12.18 -33.27
N PHE A 9 -64.14 13.41 -33.64
CA PHE A 9 -62.83 14.02 -33.52
C PHE A 9 -62.40 14.14 -32.06
N TRP A 10 -63.27 14.64 -31.18
CA TRP A 10 -62.98 14.77 -29.74
C TRP A 10 -62.79 13.43 -29.04
N THR A 11 -63.55 12.43 -29.43
CA THR A 11 -63.44 11.06 -28.86
C THR A 11 -62.08 10.43 -29.28
N SER A 12 -61.72 10.55 -30.55
CA SER A 12 -60.43 10.03 -31.04
C SER A 12 -59.23 10.78 -30.43
N TYR A 13 -59.35 12.09 -30.23
CA TYR A 13 -58.32 12.88 -29.57
C TYR A 13 -58.15 12.53 -28.11
N SER A 14 -59.24 12.32 -27.40
CA SER A 14 -59.24 11.89 -25.99
C SER A 14 -58.58 10.52 -25.82
N ASP A 15 -58.87 9.57 -26.70
CA ASP A 15 -58.31 8.23 -26.71
C ASP A 15 -56.79 8.28 -26.98
N LEU A 16 -56.34 9.08 -27.94
CA LEU A 16 -54.95 9.28 -28.23
C LEU A 16 -54.18 9.90 -27.03
N MET A 17 -54.78 10.93 -26.39
CA MET A 17 -54.18 11.54 -25.21
C MET A 17 -54.12 10.59 -24.02
N THR A 18 -55.13 9.78 -23.82
CA THR A 18 -55.16 8.77 -22.74
C THR A 18 -54.12 7.69 -22.99
N SER A 19 -54.00 7.20 -24.22
CA SER A 19 -52.98 6.20 -24.52
C SER A 19 -51.57 6.76 -24.38
N LEU A 20 -51.32 8.01 -24.82
CA LEU A 20 -50.02 8.68 -24.59
C LEU A 20 -49.70 8.87 -23.14
N PHE A 21 -50.70 9.24 -22.33
CA PHE A 21 -50.52 9.35 -20.87
C PHE A 21 -50.10 8.00 -20.23
N PHE A 22 -50.73 6.90 -20.60
CA PHE A 22 -50.39 5.58 -20.09
C PHE A 22 -48.98 5.17 -20.51
N VAL A 23 -48.55 5.43 -21.74
CA VAL A 23 -47.19 5.16 -22.20
C VAL A 23 -46.19 5.97 -21.40
N MET A 24 -46.44 7.26 -21.21
CA MET A 24 -45.57 8.10 -20.34
C MET A 24 -45.48 7.65 -18.90
N LEU A 25 -46.63 7.20 -18.34
CA LEU A 25 -46.69 6.69 -16.98
C LEU A 25 -45.87 5.40 -16.83
N VAL A 26 -45.99 4.46 -17.78
CA VAL A 26 -45.18 3.22 -17.79
C VAL A 26 -43.69 3.54 -17.92
N LEU A 27 -43.32 4.45 -18.83
CA LEU A 27 -41.91 4.86 -18.96
C LEU A 27 -41.39 5.52 -17.69
N PHE A 28 -42.19 6.36 -17.04
CA PHE A 28 -41.81 6.98 -15.77
C PHE A 28 -41.60 5.95 -14.65
N VAL A 29 -42.47 4.96 -14.53
CA VAL A 29 -42.34 3.87 -13.54
C VAL A 29 -41.08 3.05 -13.81
N LEU A 30 -40.83 2.69 -15.09
CA LEU A 30 -39.63 1.96 -15.48
C LEU A 30 -38.34 2.77 -15.19
N ALA A 31 -38.32 4.06 -15.58
CA ALA A 31 -37.19 4.94 -15.30
C ALA A 31 -36.92 5.09 -13.78
N SER A 32 -38.00 5.23 -13.00
CA SER A 32 -37.88 5.33 -11.54
C SER A 32 -37.35 4.03 -10.91
N ALA A 33 -37.78 2.87 -11.39
CA ALA A 33 -37.26 1.59 -10.93
C ALA A 33 -35.78 1.40 -11.30
N MET A 34 -35.40 1.75 -12.53
CA MET A 34 -34.00 1.70 -12.96
C MET A 34 -33.10 2.65 -12.15
N LEU A 35 -33.58 3.87 -11.88
CA LEU A 35 -32.88 4.85 -11.07
C LEU A 35 -32.65 4.35 -9.63
N LYS A 36 -33.70 3.77 -9.03
CA LYS A 36 -33.61 3.19 -7.69
C LYS A 36 -32.56 2.08 -7.64
N ASN A 37 -32.56 1.15 -8.59
CA ASN A 37 -31.57 0.07 -8.63
C ASN A 37 -30.14 0.62 -8.77
N LYS A 38 -29.96 1.68 -9.57
CA LYS A 38 -28.65 2.34 -9.71
C LYS A 38 -28.20 3.04 -8.42
N ILE A 39 -29.10 3.68 -7.70
CA ILE A 39 -28.80 4.30 -6.41
C ILE A 39 -28.36 3.22 -5.40
N ASP A 40 -29.10 2.12 -5.30
CA ASP A 40 -28.79 1.02 -4.39
C ASP A 40 -27.41 0.38 -4.72
N GLU A 41 -27.09 0.25 -6.02
CA GLU A 41 -25.79 -0.24 -6.48
C GLU A 41 -24.64 0.71 -6.09
N VAL A 42 -24.81 2.02 -6.32
CA VAL A 42 -23.82 3.06 -5.97
C VAL A 42 -23.61 3.13 -4.46
N GLU A 43 -24.68 3.02 -3.67
CA GLU A 43 -24.60 3.02 -2.21
C GLU A 43 -23.80 1.82 -1.69
N LYS A 44 -24.05 0.62 -2.22
CA LYS A 44 -23.26 -0.58 -1.89
C LYS A 44 -21.79 -0.45 -2.26
N GLN A 45 -21.49 0.13 -3.44
CA GLN A 45 -20.10 0.36 -3.85
C GLN A 45 -19.42 1.39 -2.93
N LYS A 46 -20.13 2.43 -2.54
CA LYS A 46 -19.61 3.44 -1.60
C LYS A 46 -19.27 2.82 -0.25
N ASP A 47 -20.18 2.03 0.32
CA ASP A 47 -19.98 1.37 1.61
C ASP A 47 -18.79 0.39 1.56
N ALA A 48 -18.64 -0.37 0.46
CA ALA A 48 -17.49 -1.24 0.26
C ALA A 48 -16.19 -0.45 0.22
N THR A 49 -16.14 0.65 -0.55
CA THR A 49 -14.97 1.52 -0.67
C THR A 49 -14.59 2.17 0.66
N GLU A 50 -15.57 2.63 1.45
CA GLU A 50 -15.31 3.21 2.77
C GLU A 50 -14.71 2.18 3.75
N LYS A 51 -15.18 0.93 3.72
CA LYS A 51 -14.60 -0.15 4.52
C LYS A 51 -13.17 -0.49 4.11
N GLU A 52 -12.90 -0.54 2.81
CA GLU A 52 -11.53 -0.74 2.29
C GLU A 52 -10.60 0.38 2.71
N LEU A 53 -11.02 1.64 2.59
CA LEU A 53 -10.24 2.79 3.04
C LEU A 53 -9.96 2.76 4.54
N ALA A 54 -10.94 2.36 5.35
CA ALA A 54 -10.75 2.21 6.80
C ALA A 54 -9.70 1.12 7.09
N LYS A 55 -9.76 -0.02 6.42
CA LYS A 55 -8.79 -1.11 6.56
C LYS A 55 -7.37 -0.68 6.12
N ILE A 56 -7.26 0.06 5.02
CA ILE A 56 -5.96 0.59 4.57
C ILE A 56 -5.36 1.54 5.62
N ARG A 57 -6.16 2.43 6.21
CA ARG A 57 -5.70 3.33 7.27
C ARG A 57 -5.23 2.57 8.50
N GLU A 58 -5.98 1.57 8.96
CA GLU A 58 -5.59 0.72 10.08
C GLU A 58 -4.23 0.04 9.82
N ILE A 59 -4.01 -0.46 8.60
CA ILE A 59 -2.75 -1.06 8.20
C ILE A 59 -1.63 -0.01 8.18
N GLU A 60 -1.86 1.18 7.61
CA GLU A 60 -0.88 2.27 7.60
C GLU A 60 -0.50 2.68 9.03
N GLU A 61 -1.46 2.87 9.92
CA GLU A 61 -1.21 3.20 11.33
C GLU A 61 -0.41 2.10 12.04
N SER A 62 -0.69 0.83 11.76
CA SER A 62 0.07 -0.27 12.33
C SER A 62 1.52 -0.33 11.82
N ILE A 63 1.75 0.02 10.55
CA ILE A 63 3.08 0.12 9.95
C ILE A 63 3.87 1.29 10.58
N GLU A 64 3.22 2.45 10.78
CA GLU A 64 3.84 3.61 11.40
C GLU A 64 4.31 3.34 12.84
N ALA A 65 3.59 2.47 13.55
CA ALA A 65 3.84 2.10 14.95
C ALA A 65 4.86 0.96 15.11
N ILE A 66 5.52 0.51 14.03
CA ILE A 66 6.59 -0.50 14.15
C ILE A 66 7.66 0.01 15.10
N ASP A 67 8.03 -0.85 16.02
CA ASP A 67 8.93 -0.70 17.16
C ASP A 67 9.78 0.59 17.16
N PRO A 68 9.39 1.62 17.91
CA PRO A 68 10.08 2.90 17.91
C PRO A 68 11.48 2.85 18.54
N GLU A 69 11.86 1.75 19.17
CA GLU A 69 13.23 1.54 19.64
C GLU A 69 14.20 1.45 18.48
N PHE A 70 13.84 0.66 17.46
CA PHE A 70 14.71 0.39 16.31
C PHE A 70 14.42 1.27 15.11
N PHE A 71 13.22 1.83 15.00
CA PHE A 71 12.77 2.53 13.81
C PHE A 71 12.27 3.94 14.09
N GLU A 72 12.57 4.86 13.19
CA GLU A 72 11.99 6.19 13.12
C GLU A 72 11.19 6.33 11.83
N TYR A 73 9.88 6.51 11.93
CA TYR A 73 9.02 6.67 10.78
C TYR A 73 9.04 8.09 10.23
N ASN A 74 9.23 8.21 8.92
CA ASN A 74 9.13 9.47 8.20
C ASN A 74 7.88 9.49 7.34
N SER A 75 6.87 10.24 7.75
CA SER A 75 5.56 10.31 7.09
C SER A 75 5.61 10.92 5.68
N SER A 76 6.55 11.86 5.43
CA SER A 76 6.69 12.50 4.12
C SER A 76 7.17 11.53 3.04
N HIS A 77 7.99 10.56 3.41
CA HIS A 77 8.56 9.57 2.50
C HIS A 77 7.97 8.18 2.70
N LYS A 78 7.11 8.00 3.72
CA LYS A 78 6.52 6.71 4.11
C LYS A 78 7.59 5.61 4.29
N LYS A 79 8.68 5.97 4.97
CA LYS A 79 9.85 5.10 5.20
C LYS A 79 10.24 5.11 6.66
N HIS A 80 10.77 3.98 7.10
CA HIS A 80 11.43 3.87 8.40
C HIS A 80 12.94 4.04 8.23
N ILE A 81 13.55 4.87 9.06
CA ILE A 81 14.98 4.91 9.21
C ILE A 81 15.34 3.90 10.29
N LEU A 82 16.23 2.96 9.97
CA LEU A 82 16.82 2.09 10.98
C LEU A 82 17.76 2.93 11.85
N LYS A 83 17.43 3.05 13.14
CA LYS A 83 18.15 3.92 14.11
C LYS A 83 19.52 3.39 14.52
N ILE A 84 19.88 2.20 14.08
CA ILE A 84 21.15 1.56 14.37
C ILE A 84 22.23 2.26 13.55
N ASN A 85 23.26 2.78 14.21
CA ASN A 85 24.41 3.38 13.55
C ASN A 85 25.35 2.27 13.07
N VAL A 86 25.20 1.86 11.82
CA VAL A 86 26.00 0.77 11.24
C VAL A 86 27.31 1.33 10.69
N GLN A 87 28.44 0.89 11.26
CA GLN A 87 29.77 1.36 10.86
C GLN A 87 30.48 0.27 10.05
N PHE A 88 30.31 0.30 8.74
CA PHE A 88 31.09 -0.55 7.84
C PHE A 88 32.52 -0.05 7.69
N GLN A 89 33.45 -0.97 7.50
CA GLN A 89 34.78 -0.62 7.03
C GLN A 89 34.71 0.03 5.63
N LYS A 90 35.70 0.83 5.30
CA LYS A 90 35.74 1.55 4.00
C LYS A 90 35.68 0.55 2.84
N GLY A 91 34.65 0.69 2.00
CA GLY A 91 34.42 -0.17 0.85
C GLY A 91 33.85 -1.56 1.18
N SER A 92 33.67 -1.88 2.46
CA SER A 92 33.04 -3.16 2.88
C SER A 92 31.52 -3.08 2.85
N SER A 93 30.93 -4.22 2.55
CA SER A 93 29.50 -4.50 2.69
C SER A 93 29.23 -5.69 3.61
N ASP A 94 30.27 -6.23 4.23
CA ASP A 94 30.13 -7.41 5.10
C ASP A 94 29.65 -6.98 6.50
N ILE A 95 28.53 -7.56 6.94
CA ILE A 95 27.96 -7.29 8.27
C ILE A 95 28.83 -7.89 9.37
N THR A 96 29.60 -8.91 9.10
CA THR A 96 30.54 -9.48 10.09
C THR A 96 31.71 -8.55 10.43
N ASP A 97 31.95 -7.53 9.60
CA ASP A 97 32.98 -6.49 9.85
C ASP A 97 32.51 -5.42 10.87
N ILE A 98 31.21 -5.37 11.20
CA ILE A 98 30.68 -4.38 12.15
C ILE A 98 30.73 -4.92 13.57
N PRO A 99 30.75 -4.04 14.60
CA PRO A 99 30.79 -4.46 15.99
C PRO A 99 29.65 -5.41 16.37
N GLU A 100 29.95 -6.44 17.16
CA GLU A 100 28.99 -7.46 17.58
C GLU A 100 27.73 -6.86 18.24
N SER A 101 27.89 -5.79 19.02
CA SER A 101 26.76 -5.07 19.63
C SER A 101 25.81 -4.48 18.59
N GLN A 102 26.31 -4.02 17.44
CA GLN A 102 25.49 -3.53 16.33
C GLN A 102 24.85 -4.69 15.56
N GLN A 103 25.55 -5.82 15.42
CA GLN A 103 24.97 -7.04 14.84
C GLN A 103 23.77 -7.51 15.66
N HIS A 104 23.89 -7.56 17.01
CA HIS A 104 22.76 -7.90 17.88
C HIS A 104 21.57 -6.94 17.71
N GLN A 105 21.84 -5.64 17.62
CA GLN A 105 20.76 -4.66 17.36
C GLN A 105 20.08 -4.89 16.01
N LEU A 106 20.84 -5.26 14.95
CA LEU A 106 20.28 -5.62 13.66
C LEU A 106 19.40 -6.88 13.72
N ILE A 107 19.80 -7.88 14.51
CA ILE A 107 18.99 -9.08 14.78
C ILE A 107 17.68 -8.69 15.48
N ASP A 108 17.73 -7.87 16.50
CA ASP A 108 16.56 -7.45 17.27
C ASP A 108 15.61 -6.61 16.42
N ALA A 109 16.15 -5.73 15.57
CA ALA A 109 15.36 -5.00 14.59
C ALA A 109 14.66 -5.91 13.57
N GLY A 110 15.35 -6.93 13.07
CA GLY A 110 14.75 -7.93 12.17
C GLY A 110 13.64 -8.74 12.85
N ARG A 111 13.85 -9.15 14.09
CA ARG A 111 12.83 -9.82 14.91
C ARG A 111 11.64 -8.95 15.21
N SER A 112 11.84 -7.64 15.36
CA SER A 112 10.75 -6.68 15.53
C SER A 112 9.86 -6.61 14.28
N ILE A 113 10.44 -6.59 13.08
CA ILE A 113 9.69 -6.68 11.82
C ILE A 113 8.94 -8.02 11.72
N SER A 114 9.60 -9.14 12.03
CA SER A 114 8.95 -10.47 12.00
C SER A 114 7.73 -10.52 12.92
N ARG A 115 7.86 -10.04 14.15
CA ARG A 115 6.73 -9.96 15.10
C ARG A 115 5.59 -9.08 14.58
N PHE A 116 5.90 -7.95 13.95
CA PHE A 116 4.89 -7.10 13.32
C PHE A 116 4.12 -7.88 12.24
N LEU A 117 4.83 -8.58 11.35
CA LEU A 117 4.24 -9.37 10.28
C LEU A 117 3.39 -10.53 10.81
N GLU A 118 3.86 -11.22 11.86
CA GLU A 118 3.13 -12.30 12.53
C GLU A 118 1.81 -11.83 13.14
N ASN A 119 1.83 -10.67 13.79
CA ASN A 119 0.65 -10.07 14.42
C ASN A 119 -0.30 -9.38 13.43
N SER A 120 0.13 -9.19 12.18
CA SER A 120 -0.72 -8.60 11.14
C SER A 120 -1.80 -9.57 10.66
N SER A 121 -2.89 -9.04 10.08
CA SER A 121 -3.99 -9.84 9.53
C SER A 121 -3.48 -10.90 8.54
N GLU A 122 -4.06 -12.11 8.58
CA GLU A 122 -3.73 -13.22 7.66
C GLU A 122 -3.98 -12.87 6.19
N ASP A 123 -4.91 -11.97 5.94
CA ASP A 123 -5.33 -11.56 4.60
C ASP A 123 -4.40 -10.51 3.97
N VAL A 124 -3.47 -9.94 4.74
CA VAL A 124 -2.57 -8.88 4.25
C VAL A 124 -1.21 -9.46 3.89
N ARG A 125 -0.74 -9.12 2.70
CA ARG A 125 0.63 -9.39 2.26
C ARG A 125 1.41 -8.09 2.19
N TYR A 126 2.69 -8.16 2.47
CA TYR A 126 3.57 -6.99 2.52
C TYR A 126 4.71 -7.08 1.51
N LEU A 127 5.23 -5.92 1.17
CA LEU A 127 6.50 -5.74 0.49
C LEU A 127 7.46 -5.07 1.45
N LEU A 128 8.54 -5.74 1.80
CA LEU A 128 9.63 -5.20 2.61
C LEU A 128 10.78 -4.80 1.69
N ILE A 129 11.08 -3.51 1.60
CA ILE A 129 12.21 -3.02 0.83
C ILE A 129 13.31 -2.62 1.80
N ILE A 130 14.46 -3.26 1.68
CA ILE A 130 15.67 -2.91 2.40
C ILE A 130 16.51 -2.03 1.48
N GLU A 131 16.59 -0.74 1.78
CA GLU A 131 17.35 0.23 1.00
C GLU A 131 18.64 0.60 1.73
N GLY A 132 19.79 0.37 1.09
CA GLY A 132 21.08 0.83 1.57
C GLY A 132 21.40 2.24 1.07
N GLN A 133 22.05 3.04 1.90
CA GLN A 133 22.62 4.34 1.54
C GLN A 133 24.13 4.35 1.81
N SER A 134 24.87 5.18 1.08
CA SER A 134 26.29 5.42 1.25
C SER A 134 26.59 6.91 1.52
N SER A 135 27.78 7.21 2.04
CA SER A 135 28.25 8.59 2.16
C SER A 135 28.41 9.27 0.80
N ARG A 136 28.41 10.58 0.77
CA ARG A 136 28.68 11.37 -0.44
C ARG A 136 30.17 11.66 -0.55
N ASP A 137 30.92 10.65 -0.95
CA ASP A 137 32.41 10.70 -1.07
C ASP A 137 32.90 10.61 -2.53
N ASN A 138 31.98 10.76 -3.50
CA ASN A 138 32.27 10.68 -4.94
C ASN A 138 32.89 9.34 -5.39
N TYR A 139 32.80 8.29 -4.58
CA TYR A 139 33.22 6.96 -5.00
C TYR A 139 32.26 6.42 -6.09
N PRO A 140 32.79 6.05 -7.28
CA PRO A 140 31.92 5.62 -8.40
C PRO A 140 31.10 4.35 -8.12
N GLY A 141 31.53 3.56 -7.13
CA GLY A 141 30.87 2.30 -6.73
C GLY A 141 29.80 2.48 -5.64
N ASN A 142 29.43 3.69 -5.25
CA ASN A 142 28.50 3.94 -4.14
C ASN A 142 27.13 3.27 -4.31
N ASP A 143 26.60 3.21 -5.52
CA ASP A 143 25.32 2.57 -5.81
C ASP A 143 25.41 1.05 -5.59
N VAL A 144 26.47 0.41 -6.14
CA VAL A 144 26.71 -1.02 -5.94
C VAL A 144 27.02 -1.34 -4.48
N LEU A 145 27.82 -0.51 -3.81
CA LEU A 145 28.17 -0.70 -2.40
C LEU A 145 26.93 -0.62 -1.50
N SER A 146 26.09 0.35 -1.73
CA SER A 146 24.85 0.50 -0.96
C SER A 146 23.87 -0.67 -1.18
N PHE A 147 23.74 -1.16 -2.41
CA PHE A 147 22.98 -2.36 -2.72
C PHE A 147 23.56 -3.59 -2.02
N ASN A 148 24.87 -3.79 -2.09
CA ASN A 148 25.53 -4.94 -1.46
C ASN A 148 25.35 -4.91 0.07
N ARG A 149 25.43 -3.75 0.71
CA ARG A 149 25.14 -3.62 2.15
C ARG A 149 23.72 -4.03 2.49
N ALA A 150 22.75 -3.56 1.74
CA ALA A 150 21.35 -3.96 1.95
C ALA A 150 21.11 -5.47 1.70
N ASN A 151 21.78 -6.02 0.69
CA ASN A 151 21.74 -7.46 0.41
C ASN A 151 22.41 -8.29 1.51
N SER A 152 23.53 -7.81 2.08
CA SER A 152 24.18 -8.44 3.23
C SER A 152 23.28 -8.45 4.45
N LEU A 153 22.53 -7.37 4.72
CA LEU A 153 21.56 -7.34 5.81
C LEU A 153 20.44 -8.38 5.61
N LYS A 154 19.91 -8.49 4.39
CA LYS A 154 18.92 -9.53 4.07
C LYS A 154 19.45 -10.94 4.35
N HIS A 155 20.67 -11.22 3.90
CA HIS A 155 21.30 -12.53 4.12
C HIS A 155 21.62 -12.77 5.59
N PHE A 156 22.09 -11.76 6.31
CA PHE A 156 22.35 -11.83 7.73
C PHE A 156 21.09 -12.20 8.52
N TRP A 157 19.97 -11.55 8.24
CA TRP A 157 18.70 -11.91 8.87
C TRP A 157 18.27 -13.34 8.56
N ALA A 158 18.46 -13.80 7.32
CA ALA A 158 18.17 -15.18 6.97
C ALA A 158 19.06 -16.21 7.68
N GLN A 159 20.35 -15.90 7.88
CA GLN A 159 21.28 -16.73 8.66
C GLN A 159 20.90 -16.82 10.13
N GLU A 160 20.35 -15.74 10.70
CA GLU A 160 19.84 -15.65 12.06
C GLU A 160 18.41 -16.25 12.22
N ASN A 161 17.92 -16.97 11.19
CA ASN A 161 16.59 -17.57 11.13
C ASN A 161 15.44 -16.55 11.26
N ILE A 162 15.66 -15.31 10.81
CA ILE A 162 14.63 -14.30 10.70
C ILE A 162 14.06 -14.38 9.29
N ASP A 163 12.89 -14.98 9.16
CA ASP A 163 12.21 -15.20 7.89
C ASP A 163 10.93 -14.35 7.81
N PHE A 164 10.79 -13.63 6.72
CA PHE A 164 9.63 -12.79 6.40
C PHE A 164 8.74 -13.39 5.32
N SER A 165 9.13 -14.53 4.72
CA SER A 165 8.59 -15.05 3.46
C SER A 165 7.12 -15.47 3.51
N SER A 166 6.59 -15.85 4.68
CA SER A 166 5.20 -16.31 4.81
C SER A 166 4.16 -15.25 4.47
N LYS A 167 4.42 -13.98 4.84
CA LYS A 167 3.52 -12.84 4.62
C LYS A 167 4.13 -11.69 3.84
N CYS A 168 5.42 -11.79 3.50
CA CYS A 168 6.18 -10.66 3.00
C CYS A 168 7.13 -11.06 1.86
N GLU A 169 7.13 -10.27 0.79
CA GLU A 169 8.15 -10.31 -0.24
C GLU A 169 9.27 -9.33 0.10
N VAL A 170 10.52 -9.79 0.11
CA VAL A 170 11.67 -8.96 0.46
C VAL A 170 12.43 -8.53 -0.80
N ILE A 171 12.50 -7.22 -1.02
CA ILE A 171 13.28 -6.59 -2.08
C ILE A 171 14.46 -5.84 -1.48
N VAL A 172 15.58 -5.86 -2.20
CA VAL A 172 16.79 -5.12 -1.85
C VAL A 172 16.99 -3.99 -2.85
N SER A 173 17.36 -2.81 -2.35
CA SER A 173 17.66 -1.63 -3.16
C SER A 173 18.91 -0.93 -2.65
N GLY A 174 19.64 -0.24 -3.54
CA GLY A 174 20.73 0.63 -3.20
C GLY A 174 20.50 2.00 -3.82
N SER A 175 20.46 3.07 -3.02
CA SER A 175 20.30 4.44 -3.49
C SER A 175 21.63 5.24 -3.49
N GLY A 176 22.73 4.59 -3.11
CA GLY A 176 24.05 5.19 -3.15
C GLY A 176 24.10 6.49 -2.35
N GLN A 177 24.72 7.49 -2.97
CA GLN A 177 24.81 8.85 -2.43
C GLN A 177 23.64 9.75 -2.81
N ASN A 178 22.72 9.29 -3.67
CA ASN A 178 21.62 10.09 -4.23
C ASN A 178 20.26 9.78 -3.60
N GLY A 179 20.23 8.94 -2.57
CA GLY A 179 19.00 8.59 -1.86
C GLY A 179 18.35 9.81 -1.19
N VAL A 180 17.06 9.70 -0.90
CA VAL A 180 16.29 10.68 -0.13
C VAL A 180 16.63 10.59 1.37
N MET A 181 16.16 11.56 2.16
CA MET A 181 16.29 11.56 3.63
C MET A 181 17.75 11.61 4.12
N ARG A 182 18.61 12.34 3.42
CA ARG A 182 20.03 12.49 3.79
C ARG A 182 20.18 13.23 5.12
N ALA A 183 21.08 12.75 5.98
CA ALA A 183 21.51 13.48 7.18
C ALA A 183 22.41 14.65 6.80
N LEU A 184 22.20 15.81 7.43
CA LEU A 184 22.99 17.01 7.17
C LEU A 184 24.13 17.16 8.20
N PRO A 185 25.29 17.71 7.79
CA PRO A 185 25.66 18.07 6.42
C PRO A 185 25.87 16.84 5.55
N ASP A 186 25.35 16.87 4.30
CA ASP A 186 25.47 15.73 3.39
C ASP A 186 26.82 15.79 2.64
N ASN A 187 27.86 15.24 3.26
CA ASN A 187 29.22 15.19 2.75
C ASN A 187 29.89 13.84 3.07
N GLU A 188 31.14 13.68 2.64
CA GLU A 188 31.93 12.45 2.80
C GLU A 188 32.22 12.07 4.26
N PHE A 189 32.20 13.04 5.18
CA PHE A 189 32.51 12.84 6.60
C PHE A 189 31.26 12.46 7.41
N ASN A 190 30.07 12.54 6.83
CA ASN A 190 28.82 12.22 7.55
C ASN A 190 28.47 10.72 7.43
N GLU A 191 29.02 9.95 8.36
CA GLU A 191 28.77 8.50 8.45
C GLU A 191 27.30 8.15 8.70
N LYS A 192 26.48 9.08 9.20
CA LYS A 192 25.03 8.88 9.39
C LYS A 192 24.29 8.60 8.07
N ASN A 193 24.91 8.87 6.94
CA ASN A 193 24.37 8.53 5.62
C ASN A 193 24.76 7.11 5.16
N GLN A 194 25.61 6.40 5.93
CA GLN A 194 25.83 4.97 5.76
C GLN A 194 24.80 4.21 6.60
N ARG A 195 23.59 4.05 6.07
CA ARG A 195 22.46 3.51 6.84
C ARG A 195 21.51 2.68 5.99
N PHE A 196 20.60 2.02 6.67
CA PHE A 196 19.49 1.34 6.05
C PHE A 196 18.19 2.13 6.21
N LEU A 197 17.40 2.17 5.14
CA LEU A 197 16.00 2.58 5.17
C LEU A 197 15.14 1.34 4.93
N ILE A 198 14.10 1.22 5.70
CA ILE A 198 13.17 0.09 5.64
C ILE A 198 11.81 0.61 5.18
N HIS A 199 11.31 0.04 4.10
CA HIS A 199 9.95 0.27 3.65
C HIS A 199 9.12 -0.97 3.87
N ILE A 200 7.99 -0.81 4.52
CA ILE A 200 6.98 -1.87 4.64
C ILE A 200 5.72 -1.33 3.98
N ILE A 201 5.30 -1.96 2.91
CA ILE A 201 4.19 -1.53 2.08
C ILE A 201 3.19 -2.67 2.00
N PRO A 202 1.90 -2.47 2.31
CA PRO A 202 0.89 -3.46 2.04
C PRO A 202 0.79 -3.67 0.52
N LYS A 203 0.77 -4.92 0.06
CA LYS A 203 0.62 -5.23 -1.37
C LYS A 203 -0.81 -4.94 -1.81
N PRO A 204 -1.03 -4.05 -2.77
CA PRO A 204 -2.36 -3.82 -3.32
C PRO A 204 -2.85 -5.04 -4.11
N GLY A 205 -4.16 -5.30 -4.12
CA GLY A 205 -4.78 -6.34 -4.96
C GLY A 205 -4.86 -7.74 -4.36
N VAL A 206 -4.38 -7.97 -3.12
CA VAL A 206 -4.60 -9.23 -2.41
C VAL A 206 -5.96 -9.23 -1.71
N ILE A 207 -6.46 -8.04 -1.33
CA ILE A 207 -7.76 -7.87 -0.68
C ILE A 207 -8.90 -8.24 -1.63
N ASP A 208 -8.79 -7.88 -2.92
CA ASP A 208 -9.83 -8.15 -3.95
C ASP A 208 -10.04 -9.64 -4.26
N ARG A 209 -9.03 -10.49 -4.10
CA ARG A 209 -9.15 -11.92 -4.42
C ARG A 209 -9.98 -12.69 -3.41
N ILE A 210 -9.93 -12.30 -2.16
CA ILE A 210 -10.59 -13.02 -1.06
C ILE A 210 -12.10 -12.80 -1.05
N GLU A 211 -12.57 -11.60 -1.44
CA GLU A 211 -14.02 -11.36 -1.60
C GLU A 211 -14.60 -12.10 -2.82
N ASN A 212 -13.88 -12.15 -3.93
CA ASN A 212 -14.32 -12.83 -5.14
C ASN A 212 -14.37 -14.37 -4.97
N GLU A 213 -13.48 -14.98 -4.18
CA GLU A 213 -13.53 -16.42 -3.87
C GLU A 213 -14.68 -16.76 -2.91
N LYS A 214 -15.01 -15.90 -1.95
CA LYS A 214 -16.16 -16.10 -1.05
C LYS A 214 -17.52 -15.92 -1.76
N ILE A 215 -17.58 -15.11 -2.80
CA ILE A 215 -18.80 -14.89 -3.60
C ILE A 215 -19.01 -16.05 -4.60
N SER A 216 -17.94 -16.71 -5.05
CA SER A 216 -18.03 -17.84 -6.00
C SER A 216 -18.38 -19.18 -5.35
N HIS A 217 -18.40 -19.28 -4.02
CA HIS A 217 -18.71 -20.50 -3.25
C HIS A 217 -20.05 -20.43 -2.47
N ASN A 218 -20.87 -19.40 -2.68
CA ASN A 218 -22.25 -19.27 -2.23
C ASN A 218 -23.20 -19.25 -3.44
#